data_324bbe4b0b8979590733f5402bebf89b
#
_entry.id   324bbe4b0b8979590733f5402bebf89b
#
_cell.length_a   1.000
_cell.length_b   1.000
_cell.length_c   1.000
_cell.angle_alpha   90.00
_cell.angle_beta   90.00
_cell.angle_gamma   90.00
#
_symmetry.space_group_name_H-M   'P 1'
#
loop_
_entity.id
_entity.type
_entity.pdbx_description
1 polymer ?
#
loop_
_entity_poly.entity_id
_entity_poly.type
_entity_poly.pdbx_seq_one_letter_code
_entity_poly.pdbx_strand_id
1 'polypeptide(L)'
;MKKLNLHQLLLIPALFLATGCSTPTKLDSQPEAKASDWPRGVTYEIFVQSFCDSDNDGIGDIKGMTSKLNYLADLGIEGIWLMPMSPSPSYHKYDVTDYYGIHPDYGTMEDFKTFVNEAHKRNIKVVTDLVLNHSGSDHPWFKEAAKSENSPYRDYYVWAHKDDPQTKGEGKTTGDDSHNVHQWHEVKGSDYKYFGYFWGGMPDLNFDNPNVRQEVYKIGRYWLQEVGVDGFRLDAARHIFPDNRPEDNHQFWQEFKAEMQKVKPDVYLVGEVWAEAETVAPYFKGLPALFNFEMSWKILAALKQGTGDSLAIHHNRIRNIYKASNPDFIDATILSNHDQNRIMSELSGDLNKAKMAAALLLTLPGSPYLYYGEEIGMKGTKPDEHIREPLLWEAKDQDECRASWIEPKFSIEQAVSPVAVQAADKNSLLNHYKNYIRLRNNSKALTFGEVEPVNLNNRAISAFVRTHGDESVLVLHNLSGAAASIAIPDHLQDHRSMLHQHHGAQLANGKVQLPAYSTLVLKK
;
A
#
# COMPACT_ATOMS: atom_id res chain seq x y z
N MET A 1 15.60 -96.46 -7.99
CA MET A 1 16.35 -97.23 -6.97
C MET A 1 16.75 -96.29 -5.86
N LYS A 2 16.44 -96.67 -4.64
CA LYS A 2 17.00 -96.29 -3.33
C LYS A 2 16.80 -94.84 -2.92
N LYS A 3 15.94 -94.51 -1.97
CA LYS A 3 16.00 -94.66 -0.49
C LYS A 3 16.88 -93.60 0.12
N LEU A 4 16.44 -92.87 0.97
CA LEU A 4 15.97 -92.84 2.37
C LEU A 4 16.53 -91.68 3.15
N ASN A 5 15.66 -90.99 3.89
CA ASN A 5 15.79 -90.56 5.27
C ASN A 5 16.90 -89.52 5.66
N LEU A 6 16.59 -88.48 6.37
CA LEU A 6 16.35 -88.45 7.82
C LEU A 6 16.04 -87.03 8.31
N HIS A 7 15.19 -86.99 9.28
CA HIS A 7 14.82 -85.81 10.07
C HIS A 7 16.03 -85.05 10.66
N GLN A 8 16.01 -83.75 10.58
CA GLN A 8 16.57 -82.94 11.66
C GLN A 8 15.61 -81.78 11.92
N LEU A 9 15.00 -81.79 13.11
CA LEU A 9 14.31 -80.68 13.75
C LEU A 9 15.34 -79.59 14.00
N LEU A 10 15.15 -78.44 13.46
CA LEU A 10 15.82 -77.20 13.90
C LEU A 10 14.74 -76.26 14.44
N LEU A 11 14.80 -76.06 15.75
CA LEU A 11 14.07 -75.00 16.49
C LEU A 11 14.43 -73.65 15.91
N ILE A 12 13.42 -72.94 15.39
CA ILE A 12 13.52 -71.51 15.05
C ILE A 12 12.90 -70.75 16.22
N PRO A 13 13.65 -69.81 16.86
CA PRO A 13 13.07 -68.96 17.87
C PRO A 13 12.10 -67.98 17.22
N ALA A 14 10.87 -67.93 17.72
CA ALA A 14 9.88 -66.95 17.34
C ALA A 14 10.33 -65.53 17.74
N LEU A 15 10.67 -64.74 16.75
CA LEU A 15 10.93 -63.32 16.92
C LEU A 15 9.57 -62.60 16.99
N PHE A 16 9.17 -62.18 18.19
CA PHE A 16 8.02 -61.29 18.38
C PHE A 16 8.33 -59.94 17.73
N LEU A 17 7.78 -59.69 16.56
CA LEU A 17 7.68 -58.34 15.99
C LEU A 17 6.57 -57.60 16.76
N ALA A 18 6.97 -56.76 17.68
CA ALA A 18 6.08 -55.77 18.26
C ALA A 18 5.72 -54.74 17.16
N THR A 19 4.54 -54.88 16.57
CA THR A 19 3.92 -53.85 15.76
C THR A 19 3.55 -52.69 16.68
N GLY A 20 4.44 -51.74 16.78
CA GLY A 20 4.13 -50.43 17.36
C GLY A 20 3.02 -49.78 16.54
N CYS A 21 1.81 -49.74 17.10
CA CYS A 21 0.74 -48.86 16.64
C CYS A 21 1.20 -47.42 16.84
N SER A 22 1.76 -46.82 15.81
CA SER A 22 1.93 -45.36 15.77
C SER A 22 0.55 -44.74 15.67
N THR A 23 0.07 -44.17 16.76
CA THR A 23 -1.05 -43.23 16.77
C THR A 23 -0.77 -42.16 15.70
N PRO A 24 -1.72 -41.88 14.80
CA PRO A 24 -1.55 -40.77 13.87
C PRO A 24 -1.38 -39.50 14.70
N THR A 25 -0.22 -38.86 14.58
CA THR A 25 0.00 -37.48 15.04
C THR A 25 -1.14 -36.66 14.46
N LYS A 26 -1.96 -36.08 15.34
CA LYS A 26 -2.92 -35.05 14.97
C LYS A 26 -2.19 -34.09 14.04
N LEU A 27 -2.68 -33.94 12.80
CA LEU A 27 -2.35 -32.80 11.98
C LEU A 27 -2.56 -31.57 12.87
N ASP A 28 -1.51 -30.75 12.98
CA ASP A 28 -1.61 -29.44 13.58
C ASP A 28 -2.83 -28.77 12.98
N SER A 29 -3.80 -28.48 13.85
CA SER A 29 -4.94 -27.65 13.49
C SER A 29 -4.35 -26.35 12.94
N GLN A 30 -4.63 -26.05 11.68
CA GLN A 30 -4.35 -24.71 11.15
C GLN A 30 -4.93 -23.72 12.18
N PRO A 31 -4.18 -22.71 12.60
CA PRO A 31 -4.71 -21.69 13.50
C PRO A 31 -6.00 -21.15 12.87
N GLU A 32 -7.07 -21.10 13.66
CA GLU A 32 -8.33 -20.47 13.21
C GLU A 32 -7.97 -19.14 12.58
N ALA A 33 -8.46 -18.90 11.35
CA ALA A 33 -8.20 -17.67 10.63
C ALA A 33 -8.66 -16.50 11.52
N LYS A 34 -7.71 -15.66 11.95
CA LYS A 34 -8.01 -14.46 12.73
C LYS A 34 -9.03 -13.63 11.98
N ALA A 35 -10.04 -13.11 12.67
CA ALA A 35 -10.94 -12.13 12.08
C ALA A 35 -10.12 -10.93 11.57
N SER A 36 -10.40 -10.47 10.36
CA SER A 36 -9.70 -9.33 9.76
C SER A 36 -9.89 -8.08 10.63
N ASP A 37 -8.81 -7.33 10.84
CA ASP A 37 -8.82 -6.02 11.52
C ASP A 37 -9.08 -4.87 10.51
N TRP A 38 -9.50 -5.20 9.28
CA TRP A 38 -9.85 -4.24 8.23
C TRP A 38 -10.80 -3.14 8.75
N PRO A 39 -10.57 -1.87 8.41
CA PRO A 39 -9.51 -1.35 7.53
C PRO A 39 -8.21 -0.94 8.27
N ARG A 40 -7.96 -1.42 9.47
CA ARG A 40 -6.77 -1.10 10.28
C ARG A 40 -5.60 -2.08 10.06
N GLY A 41 -5.83 -3.15 9.31
CA GLY A 41 -4.79 -4.08 8.87
C GLY A 41 -3.86 -3.50 7.82
N VAL A 42 -2.90 -4.31 7.38
CA VAL A 42 -1.90 -3.89 6.39
C VAL A 42 -2.45 -4.04 4.99
N THR A 43 -2.35 -2.98 4.19
CA THR A 43 -2.73 -2.96 2.77
C THR A 43 -1.48 -3.00 1.89
N TYR A 44 -1.57 -3.66 0.74
CA TYR A 44 -0.49 -3.81 -0.21
C TYR A 44 -0.88 -3.19 -1.56
N GLU A 45 -0.10 -2.22 -2.02
CA GLU A 45 -0.29 -1.55 -3.30
C GLU A 45 0.36 -2.36 -4.42
N ILE A 46 -0.38 -2.63 -5.49
CA ILE A 46 0.08 -3.39 -6.65
C ILE A 46 -0.03 -2.57 -7.94
N PHE A 47 1.08 -2.49 -8.67
CA PHE A 47 1.09 -2.14 -10.08
C PHE A 47 1.01 -3.45 -10.88
N VAL A 48 -0.14 -3.73 -11.48
CA VAL A 48 -0.43 -5.02 -12.13
C VAL A 48 0.58 -5.35 -13.21
N GLN A 49 0.93 -4.38 -14.06
CA GLN A 49 1.88 -4.53 -15.18
C GLN A 49 3.26 -5.05 -14.77
N SER A 50 3.66 -4.80 -13.51
CA SER A 50 4.98 -5.18 -12.98
C SER A 50 4.93 -6.33 -11.97
N PHE A 51 3.74 -6.85 -11.65
CA PHE A 51 3.62 -7.75 -10.52
C PHE A 51 3.91 -9.22 -10.86
N CYS A 52 3.18 -9.81 -11.80
CA CYS A 52 3.40 -11.18 -12.29
C CYS A 52 2.77 -11.36 -13.68
N ASP A 53 3.58 -11.68 -14.65
CA ASP A 53 3.19 -12.06 -16.02
C ASP A 53 2.88 -13.57 -16.03
N SER A 54 1.66 -13.98 -16.39
CA SER A 54 1.25 -15.39 -16.36
C SER A 54 1.21 -16.03 -17.74
N ASP A 55 1.29 -15.27 -18.82
CA ASP A 55 1.18 -15.77 -20.19
C ASP A 55 2.42 -15.47 -21.08
N ASN A 56 3.44 -14.86 -20.49
CA ASN A 56 4.74 -14.55 -21.09
C ASN A 56 4.68 -13.53 -22.25
N ASP A 57 3.75 -12.60 -22.19
CA ASP A 57 3.69 -11.48 -23.13
C ASP A 57 4.57 -10.29 -22.71
N GLY A 58 5.14 -10.34 -21.51
CA GLY A 58 6.00 -9.33 -20.91
C GLY A 58 5.27 -8.38 -19.97
N ILE A 59 3.95 -8.50 -19.85
CA ILE A 59 3.10 -7.62 -19.04
C ILE A 59 2.47 -8.42 -17.90
N GLY A 60 2.58 -7.94 -16.69
CA GLY A 60 1.87 -8.55 -15.55
C GLY A 60 0.36 -8.47 -15.71
N ASP A 61 -0.34 -9.50 -15.28
CA ASP A 61 -1.76 -9.68 -15.52
C ASP A 61 -2.54 -10.15 -14.28
N ILE A 62 -3.88 -10.15 -14.37
CA ILE A 62 -4.78 -10.51 -13.27
C ILE A 62 -4.64 -11.99 -12.86
N LYS A 63 -4.37 -12.90 -13.79
CA LYS A 63 -4.18 -14.32 -13.47
C LYS A 63 -2.87 -14.54 -12.73
N GLY A 64 -1.81 -13.86 -13.18
CA GLY A 64 -0.53 -13.81 -12.48
C GLY A 64 -0.69 -13.26 -11.06
N MET A 65 -1.37 -12.13 -10.92
CA MET A 65 -1.69 -11.56 -9.62
C MET A 65 -2.51 -12.51 -8.73
N THR A 66 -3.51 -13.19 -9.30
CA THR A 66 -4.34 -14.18 -8.59
C THR A 66 -3.48 -15.33 -8.06
N SER A 67 -2.48 -15.79 -8.83
CA SER A 67 -1.57 -16.86 -8.43
C SER A 67 -0.74 -16.52 -7.19
N LYS A 68 -0.53 -15.23 -6.90
CA LYS A 68 0.28 -14.72 -5.80
C LYS A 68 -0.52 -14.35 -4.54
N LEU A 69 -1.83 -14.57 -4.51
CA LEU A 69 -2.67 -14.28 -3.34
C LEU A 69 -2.24 -15.06 -2.08
N ASN A 70 -1.71 -16.27 -2.22
CA ASN A 70 -1.17 -17.02 -1.09
C ASN A 70 0.09 -16.36 -0.49
N TYR A 71 0.95 -15.77 -1.33
CA TYR A 71 2.08 -14.98 -0.86
C TYR A 71 1.63 -13.78 -0.03
N LEU A 72 0.64 -13.03 -0.51
CA LEU A 72 0.10 -11.86 0.20
C LEU A 72 -0.56 -12.26 1.52
N ALA A 73 -1.32 -13.35 1.53
CA ALA A 73 -1.91 -13.91 2.76
C ALA A 73 -0.84 -14.33 3.78
N ASP A 74 0.24 -15.00 3.33
CA ASP A 74 1.37 -15.42 4.19
C ASP A 74 2.20 -14.22 4.68
N LEU A 75 2.30 -13.15 3.89
CA LEU A 75 2.87 -11.88 4.33
C LEU A 75 2.02 -11.23 5.44
N GLY A 76 0.73 -11.55 5.52
CA GLY A 76 -0.21 -11.04 6.52
C GLY A 76 -0.98 -9.80 6.05
N ILE A 77 -1.16 -9.67 4.74
CA ILE A 77 -1.90 -8.58 4.10
C ILE A 77 -3.41 -8.81 4.28
N GLU A 78 -4.14 -7.74 4.63
CA GLU A 78 -5.60 -7.74 4.80
C GLU A 78 -6.34 -6.90 3.75
N GLY A 79 -5.63 -6.07 3.00
CA GLY A 79 -6.15 -5.29 1.89
C GLY A 79 -5.18 -5.21 0.72
N ILE A 80 -5.71 -5.12 -0.48
CA ILE A 80 -4.94 -4.85 -1.70
C ILE A 80 -5.48 -3.57 -2.30
N TRP A 81 -4.58 -2.65 -2.63
CA TRP A 81 -4.89 -1.51 -3.49
C TRP A 81 -4.25 -1.76 -4.86
N LEU A 82 -5.08 -1.72 -5.89
CA LEU A 82 -4.67 -1.87 -7.28
C LEU A 82 -4.58 -0.51 -7.94
N MET A 83 -3.42 -0.18 -8.51
CA MET A 83 -3.28 0.95 -9.44
C MET A 83 -4.25 0.80 -10.61
N PRO A 84 -4.52 1.85 -11.41
CA PRO A 84 -5.55 1.82 -12.44
C PRO A 84 -5.44 0.62 -13.38
N MET A 85 -6.58 -0.02 -13.65
CA MET A 85 -6.68 -1.21 -14.50
C MET A 85 -7.57 -1.01 -15.72
N SER A 86 -8.22 0.13 -15.83
CA SER A 86 -9.13 0.44 -16.92
C SER A 86 -8.40 0.62 -18.27
N PRO A 87 -9.08 0.43 -19.41
CA PRO A 87 -8.52 0.72 -20.72
C PRO A 87 -7.93 2.12 -20.79
N SER A 88 -6.70 2.21 -21.31
CA SER A 88 -5.90 3.43 -21.36
C SER A 88 -4.77 3.26 -22.38
N PRO A 89 -4.35 4.30 -23.09
CA PRO A 89 -3.23 4.24 -24.01
C PRO A 89 -1.86 4.23 -23.33
N SER A 90 -1.76 4.63 -22.06
CA SER A 90 -0.48 4.68 -21.33
C SER A 90 -0.20 3.42 -20.52
N TYR A 91 1.08 3.20 -20.20
CA TYR A 91 1.50 2.08 -19.34
C TYR A 91 0.95 2.21 -17.91
N HIS A 92 0.80 3.43 -17.39
CA HIS A 92 0.34 3.70 -16.03
C HIS A 92 -1.18 3.67 -15.84
N LYS A 93 -1.97 3.72 -16.93
CA LYS A 93 -3.43 3.60 -16.98
C LYS A 93 -4.23 4.73 -16.30
N TYR A 94 -3.60 5.87 -15.95
CA TYR A 94 -4.34 7.02 -15.36
C TYR A 94 -5.15 7.80 -16.40
N ASP A 95 -4.83 7.76 -17.69
CA ASP A 95 -5.58 8.39 -18.79
C ASP A 95 -6.69 7.44 -19.31
N VAL A 96 -7.72 7.27 -18.49
CA VAL A 96 -8.81 6.30 -18.68
C VAL A 96 -9.62 6.58 -19.93
N THR A 97 -9.85 5.55 -20.76
CA THR A 97 -10.70 5.63 -21.98
C THR A 97 -12.01 4.87 -21.87
N ASP A 98 -12.15 4.00 -20.86
CA ASP A 98 -13.39 3.30 -20.49
C ASP A 98 -13.39 3.00 -18.98
N TYR A 99 -14.33 3.60 -18.24
CA TYR A 99 -14.44 3.42 -16.79
C TYR A 99 -15.09 2.10 -16.37
N TYR A 100 -15.63 1.33 -17.31
CA TYR A 100 -16.38 0.08 -17.05
C TYR A 100 -15.63 -1.18 -17.45
N GLY A 101 -14.46 -1.03 -18.08
CA GLY A 101 -13.64 -2.11 -18.62
C GLY A 101 -12.37 -2.40 -17.80
N ILE A 102 -11.78 -3.55 -18.12
CA ILE A 102 -10.40 -3.92 -17.76
C ILE A 102 -9.53 -3.77 -19.01
N HIS A 103 -8.30 -3.28 -18.84
CA HIS A 103 -7.34 -3.17 -19.93
C HIS A 103 -7.06 -4.54 -20.55
N PRO A 104 -7.08 -4.70 -21.89
CA PRO A 104 -6.90 -5.99 -22.55
C PRO A 104 -5.64 -6.75 -22.12
N ASP A 105 -4.49 -6.06 -21.93
CA ASP A 105 -3.24 -6.67 -21.49
C ASP A 105 -3.32 -7.25 -20.07
N TYR A 106 -4.28 -6.80 -19.25
CA TYR A 106 -4.46 -7.30 -17.89
C TYR A 106 -5.42 -8.48 -17.79
N GLY A 107 -6.17 -8.78 -18.88
CA GLY A 107 -7.14 -9.85 -18.92
C GLY A 107 -8.60 -9.37 -19.05
N THR A 108 -9.53 -10.12 -18.52
CA THR A 108 -10.97 -9.88 -18.66
C THR A 108 -11.62 -9.43 -17.34
N MET A 109 -12.82 -8.86 -17.44
CA MET A 109 -13.64 -8.58 -16.26
C MET A 109 -13.96 -9.84 -15.44
N GLU A 110 -14.10 -10.99 -16.09
CA GLU A 110 -14.33 -12.28 -15.41
C GLU A 110 -13.10 -12.75 -14.64
N ASP A 111 -11.90 -12.57 -15.21
CA ASP A 111 -10.64 -12.82 -14.49
C ASP A 111 -10.55 -11.92 -13.26
N PHE A 112 -10.96 -10.66 -13.37
CA PHE A 112 -10.94 -9.72 -12.24
C PHE A 112 -11.95 -10.08 -11.16
N LYS A 113 -13.18 -10.44 -11.51
CA LYS A 113 -14.17 -10.95 -10.54
C LYS A 113 -13.68 -12.22 -9.84
N THR A 114 -12.98 -13.08 -10.57
CA THR A 114 -12.33 -14.26 -9.99
C THR A 114 -11.27 -13.87 -8.98
N PHE A 115 -10.40 -12.92 -9.31
CA PHE A 115 -9.40 -12.36 -8.38
C PHE A 115 -10.03 -11.81 -7.10
N VAL A 116 -11.08 -10.99 -7.22
CA VAL A 116 -11.81 -10.43 -6.06
C VAL A 116 -12.35 -11.55 -5.17
N ASN A 117 -13.00 -12.56 -5.76
CA ASN A 117 -13.54 -13.70 -5.03
C ASN A 117 -12.42 -14.52 -4.32
N GLU A 118 -11.29 -14.74 -4.99
CA GLU A 118 -10.15 -15.49 -4.42
C GLU A 118 -9.47 -14.70 -3.30
N ALA A 119 -9.39 -13.35 -3.40
CA ALA A 119 -8.91 -12.48 -2.34
C ALA A 119 -9.84 -12.56 -1.11
N HIS A 120 -11.15 -12.47 -1.32
CA HIS A 120 -12.14 -12.55 -0.25
C HIS A 120 -12.11 -13.91 0.49
N LYS A 121 -11.88 -15.02 -0.21
CA LYS A 121 -11.68 -16.35 0.44
C LYS A 121 -10.49 -16.37 1.41
N ARG A 122 -9.54 -15.47 1.23
CA ARG A 122 -8.36 -15.29 2.10
C ARG A 122 -8.50 -14.17 3.11
N ASN A 123 -9.71 -13.61 3.27
CA ASN A 123 -10.00 -12.42 4.09
C ASN A 123 -9.21 -11.18 3.65
N ILE A 124 -8.85 -11.07 2.38
CA ILE A 124 -8.18 -9.91 1.80
C ILE A 124 -9.21 -9.07 1.05
N LYS A 125 -9.30 -7.79 1.41
CA LYS A 125 -10.16 -6.79 0.77
C LYS A 125 -9.50 -6.23 -0.48
N VAL A 126 -10.32 -5.84 -1.46
CA VAL A 126 -9.85 -5.31 -2.74
C VAL A 126 -10.33 -3.87 -2.93
N VAL A 127 -9.38 -2.95 -3.05
CA VAL A 127 -9.58 -1.52 -3.32
C VAL A 127 -8.98 -1.23 -4.69
N THR A 128 -9.76 -0.63 -5.59
CA THR A 128 -9.29 -0.22 -6.91
C THR A 128 -9.02 1.27 -6.96
N ASP A 129 -8.07 1.67 -7.78
CA ASP A 129 -7.89 3.08 -8.10
C ASP A 129 -9.09 3.60 -8.91
N LEU A 130 -9.61 4.74 -8.56
CA LEU A 130 -10.72 5.38 -9.26
C LEU A 130 -10.32 6.80 -9.64
N VAL A 131 -9.99 6.97 -10.91
CA VAL A 131 -9.49 8.23 -11.48
C VAL A 131 -10.70 9.06 -11.91
N LEU A 132 -11.11 10.02 -11.10
CA LEU A 132 -12.30 10.83 -11.35
C LEU A 132 -12.01 12.28 -11.75
N ASN A 133 -10.82 12.80 -11.45
CA ASN A 133 -10.46 14.18 -11.77
C ASN A 133 -10.51 14.44 -13.29
N HIS A 134 -10.08 13.50 -14.10
CA HIS A 134 -9.93 13.63 -15.55
C HIS A 134 -10.28 12.32 -16.26
N SER A 135 -10.42 12.36 -17.57
CA SER A 135 -10.39 11.17 -18.44
C SER A 135 -9.15 11.20 -19.34
N GLY A 136 -8.91 10.13 -20.08
CA GLY A 136 -7.97 10.19 -21.20
C GLY A 136 -8.48 11.07 -22.33
N SER A 137 -7.60 11.76 -23.07
CA SER A 137 -7.97 12.50 -24.29
C SER A 137 -8.52 11.57 -25.40
N ASP A 138 -8.24 10.27 -25.28
CA ASP A 138 -8.81 9.24 -26.15
C ASP A 138 -10.19 8.72 -25.71
N HIS A 139 -10.70 9.18 -24.55
CA HIS A 139 -12.03 8.82 -24.09
C HIS A 139 -13.10 9.26 -25.08
N PRO A 140 -14.13 8.44 -25.38
CA PRO A 140 -15.20 8.81 -26.32
C PRO A 140 -15.89 10.14 -25.98
N TRP A 141 -16.10 10.45 -24.70
CA TRP A 141 -16.67 11.73 -24.28
C TRP A 141 -15.82 12.91 -24.72
N PHE A 142 -14.49 12.85 -24.50
CA PHE A 142 -13.60 13.94 -24.86
C PHE A 142 -13.50 14.09 -26.38
N LYS A 143 -13.37 12.98 -27.12
CA LYS A 143 -13.36 13.01 -28.59
C LYS A 143 -14.62 13.68 -29.18
N GLU A 144 -15.78 13.42 -28.61
CA GLU A 144 -17.02 14.09 -29.03
C GLU A 144 -17.06 15.56 -28.56
N ALA A 145 -16.63 15.85 -27.32
CA ALA A 145 -16.57 17.22 -26.81
C ALA A 145 -15.65 18.13 -27.62
N ALA A 146 -14.54 17.58 -28.11
CA ALA A 146 -13.55 18.32 -28.90
C ALA A 146 -13.99 18.61 -30.35
N LYS A 147 -14.96 17.84 -30.90
CA LYS A 147 -15.44 18.01 -32.28
C LYS A 147 -16.30 19.26 -32.49
N SER A 148 -17.08 19.64 -31.49
CA SER A 148 -18.07 20.71 -31.64
C SER A 148 -18.45 21.30 -30.28
N GLU A 149 -18.64 22.62 -30.24
CA GLU A 149 -19.21 23.32 -29.08
C GLU A 149 -20.65 22.90 -28.77
N ASN A 150 -21.36 22.34 -29.76
CA ASN A 150 -22.74 21.81 -29.59
C ASN A 150 -22.75 20.32 -29.20
N SER A 151 -21.61 19.70 -28.93
CA SER A 151 -21.55 18.32 -28.47
C SER A 151 -22.30 18.14 -27.14
N PRO A 152 -23.06 17.04 -26.95
CA PRO A 152 -23.70 16.74 -25.66
C PRO A 152 -22.68 16.49 -24.54
N TYR A 153 -21.42 16.25 -24.90
CA TYR A 153 -20.31 16.06 -23.96
C TYR A 153 -19.45 17.31 -23.79
N ARG A 154 -19.79 18.44 -24.46
CA ARG A 154 -18.97 19.65 -24.37
C ARG A 154 -18.75 20.08 -22.92
N ASP A 155 -19.82 20.17 -22.16
CA ASP A 155 -19.81 20.62 -20.77
C ASP A 155 -19.38 19.53 -19.78
N TYR A 156 -18.97 18.35 -20.27
CA TYR A 156 -18.31 17.34 -19.43
C TYR A 156 -16.89 17.73 -19.03
N TYR A 157 -16.29 18.67 -19.79
CA TYR A 157 -14.93 19.14 -19.59
C TYR A 157 -14.89 20.65 -19.35
N VAL A 158 -13.75 21.12 -18.85
CA VAL A 158 -13.54 22.53 -18.54
C VAL A 158 -12.91 23.23 -19.77
N TRP A 159 -13.59 24.23 -20.29
CA TRP A 159 -13.20 24.98 -21.47
C TRP A 159 -13.09 26.48 -21.21
N ALA A 160 -12.15 27.14 -21.89
CA ALA A 160 -12.07 28.60 -21.93
C ALA A 160 -11.68 29.08 -23.34
N HIS A 161 -12.17 30.24 -23.74
CA HIS A 161 -11.78 30.84 -25.02
C HIS A 161 -10.27 31.14 -25.02
N LYS A 162 -9.58 30.91 -26.16
CA LYS A 162 -8.14 31.10 -26.27
C LYS A 162 -7.63 32.50 -25.92
N ASP A 163 -8.52 33.53 -26.00
CA ASP A 163 -8.21 34.90 -25.64
C ASP A 163 -8.46 35.22 -24.16
N ASP A 164 -9.06 34.31 -23.39
CA ASP A 164 -9.23 34.46 -21.95
C ASP A 164 -7.85 34.56 -21.26
N PRO A 165 -7.63 35.57 -20.37
CA PRO A 165 -6.36 35.73 -19.67
C PRO A 165 -5.88 34.48 -18.93
N GLN A 166 -6.80 33.65 -18.37
CA GLN A 166 -6.44 32.42 -17.67
C GLN A 166 -5.76 31.38 -18.56
N THR A 167 -6.01 31.40 -19.89
CA THR A 167 -5.43 30.46 -20.85
C THR A 167 -4.04 30.87 -21.34
N LYS A 168 -3.53 32.05 -20.92
CA LYS A 168 -2.29 32.65 -21.40
C LYS A 168 -1.10 32.49 -20.43
N GLY A 169 -1.28 31.84 -19.30
CA GLY A 169 -0.22 31.61 -18.32
C GLY A 169 0.93 30.78 -18.88
N GLU A 170 2.17 31.13 -18.53
CA GLU A 170 3.31 30.24 -18.71
C GLU A 170 3.13 29.04 -17.76
N GLY A 171 3.23 27.84 -18.30
CA GLY A 171 3.19 26.62 -17.49
C GLY A 171 4.29 26.66 -16.45
N LYS A 172 3.98 26.30 -15.21
CA LYS A 172 4.99 26.16 -14.18
C LYS A 172 5.94 25.04 -14.56
N THR A 173 7.17 25.41 -14.92
CA THR A 173 8.27 24.47 -15.11
C THR A 173 8.85 24.12 -13.73
N THR A 174 8.25 23.18 -13.04
CA THR A 174 8.88 22.50 -11.90
C THR A 174 9.43 21.17 -12.37
N GLY A 175 10.50 20.67 -11.82
CA GLY A 175 11.24 19.52 -12.32
C GLY A 175 10.55 18.16 -12.20
N ASP A 176 9.26 18.10 -11.84
CA ASP A 176 8.48 16.88 -11.65
C ASP A 176 7.21 16.91 -12.50
N ASP A 177 7.03 15.91 -13.29
CA ASP A 177 5.87 15.43 -14.05
C ASP A 177 4.76 16.46 -14.31
N SER A 178 3.67 16.38 -13.59
CA SER A 178 2.47 17.20 -13.74
C SER A 178 2.68 18.70 -13.45
N HIS A 179 3.68 19.07 -12.65
CA HIS A 179 3.92 20.47 -12.29
C HIS A 179 4.64 21.28 -13.37
N ASN A 180 5.09 20.63 -14.43
CA ASN A 180 5.77 21.24 -15.58
C ASN A 180 4.86 21.54 -16.75
N VAL A 181 3.59 21.19 -16.66
CA VAL A 181 2.70 21.21 -17.81
C VAL A 181 1.89 22.50 -17.83
N HIS A 182 1.77 23.06 -19.04
CA HIS A 182 0.81 24.12 -19.30
C HIS A 182 -0.59 23.55 -19.16
N GLN A 183 -1.41 24.08 -18.26
CA GLN A 183 -2.71 23.51 -17.90
C GLN A 183 -3.82 23.72 -18.95
N TRP A 184 -3.64 24.66 -19.89
CA TRP A 184 -4.62 24.94 -20.95
C TRP A 184 -4.10 24.47 -22.31
N HIS A 185 -4.77 23.50 -22.88
CA HIS A 185 -4.35 22.78 -24.08
C HIS A 185 -5.21 23.10 -25.28
N GLU A 186 -4.60 23.14 -26.47
CA GLU A 186 -5.25 23.50 -27.72
C GLU A 186 -5.95 22.31 -28.36
N VAL A 187 -7.11 22.55 -28.96
CA VAL A 187 -7.75 21.66 -29.92
C VAL A 187 -7.60 22.25 -31.31
N LYS A 188 -7.06 21.48 -32.25
CA LYS A 188 -6.82 21.95 -33.62
C LYS A 188 -8.12 22.47 -34.25
N GLY A 189 -8.12 23.73 -34.66
CA GLY A 189 -9.24 24.38 -35.35
C GLY A 189 -10.34 24.89 -34.42
N SER A 190 -10.15 24.87 -33.08
CA SER A 190 -11.05 25.45 -32.09
C SER A 190 -10.54 26.82 -31.62
N ASP A 191 -11.46 27.72 -31.28
CA ASP A 191 -11.17 28.96 -30.55
C ASP A 191 -11.13 28.76 -29.03
N TYR A 192 -11.37 27.54 -28.56
CA TYR A 192 -11.36 27.17 -27.16
C TYR A 192 -10.19 26.22 -26.84
N LYS A 193 -9.65 26.39 -25.64
CA LYS A 193 -8.73 25.45 -24.98
C LYS A 193 -9.47 24.68 -23.92
N TYR A 194 -9.04 23.45 -23.66
CA TYR A 194 -9.50 22.67 -22.51
C TYR A 194 -8.48 22.71 -21.37
N PHE A 195 -8.97 22.55 -20.17
CA PHE A 195 -8.15 22.42 -18.98
C PHE A 195 -7.72 20.97 -18.79
N GLY A 196 -6.46 20.74 -18.46
CA GLY A 196 -5.87 19.46 -18.09
C GLY A 196 -4.78 19.71 -17.06
N TYR A 197 -5.10 19.47 -15.79
CA TYR A 197 -4.23 19.80 -14.67
C TYR A 197 -2.87 19.11 -14.77
N PHE A 198 -2.87 17.81 -15.10
CA PHE A 198 -1.66 17.00 -15.18
C PHE A 198 -0.93 17.17 -16.52
N TRP A 199 -1.62 16.98 -17.63
CA TRP A 199 -1.09 17.23 -18.99
C TRP A 199 -2.18 17.14 -20.06
N GLY A 200 -1.86 17.45 -21.32
CA GLY A 200 -2.83 17.48 -22.40
C GLY A 200 -3.51 16.14 -22.73
N GLY A 201 -2.94 15.01 -22.34
CA GLY A 201 -3.57 13.69 -22.47
C GLY A 201 -4.64 13.40 -21.43
N MET A 202 -4.78 14.25 -20.40
CA MET A 202 -5.68 14.08 -19.25
C MET A 202 -6.60 15.30 -19.08
N PRO A 203 -7.62 15.49 -19.94
CA PRO A 203 -8.59 16.59 -19.82
C PRO A 203 -9.43 16.44 -18.55
N ASP A 204 -9.49 17.50 -17.74
CA ASP A 204 -10.23 17.52 -16.48
C ASP A 204 -11.76 17.51 -16.72
N LEU A 205 -12.45 16.69 -15.93
CA LEU A 205 -13.91 16.64 -15.92
C LEU A 205 -14.50 17.85 -15.20
N ASN A 206 -15.62 18.35 -15.70
CA ASN A 206 -16.31 19.51 -15.16
C ASN A 206 -17.31 19.11 -14.07
N PHE A 207 -16.91 19.15 -12.81
CA PHE A 207 -17.76 18.80 -11.67
C PHE A 207 -18.83 19.86 -11.32
N ASP A 208 -18.82 21.02 -11.95
CA ASP A 208 -19.96 21.95 -11.89
C ASP A 208 -21.17 21.41 -12.68
N ASN A 209 -20.92 20.49 -13.63
CA ASN A 209 -21.98 19.83 -14.39
C ASN A 209 -22.58 18.67 -13.59
N PRO A 210 -23.88 18.71 -13.24
CA PRO A 210 -24.53 17.65 -12.48
C PRO A 210 -24.57 16.29 -13.23
N ASN A 211 -24.53 16.28 -14.57
CA ASN A 211 -24.50 15.05 -15.35
C ASN A 211 -23.16 14.32 -15.18
N VAL A 212 -22.04 15.05 -15.07
CA VAL A 212 -20.72 14.47 -14.76
C VAL A 212 -20.76 13.81 -13.38
N ARG A 213 -21.30 14.48 -12.36
CA ARG A 213 -21.42 13.89 -11.01
C ARG A 213 -22.26 12.62 -11.03
N GLN A 214 -23.42 12.62 -11.74
CA GLN A 214 -24.28 11.43 -11.84
C GLN A 214 -23.57 10.26 -12.53
N GLU A 215 -22.79 10.53 -13.60
CA GLU A 215 -22.03 9.49 -14.29
C GLU A 215 -20.93 8.92 -13.38
N VAL A 216 -20.21 9.78 -12.65
CA VAL A 216 -19.21 9.38 -11.66
C VAL A 216 -19.81 8.49 -10.54
N TYR A 217 -21.00 8.83 -10.05
CA TYR A 217 -21.69 7.99 -9.07
C TYR A 217 -22.12 6.65 -9.66
N LYS A 218 -22.52 6.63 -10.93
CA LYS A 218 -22.87 5.38 -11.63
C LYS A 218 -21.65 4.48 -11.81
N ILE A 219 -20.49 5.04 -12.16
CA ILE A 219 -19.22 4.31 -12.26
C ILE A 219 -18.89 3.66 -10.90
N GLY A 220 -18.90 4.43 -9.81
CA GLY A 220 -18.61 3.89 -8.48
C GLY A 220 -19.57 2.77 -8.07
N ARG A 221 -20.89 2.96 -8.31
CA ARG A 221 -21.88 1.91 -8.03
C ARG A 221 -21.64 0.64 -8.84
N TYR A 222 -21.28 0.75 -10.11
CA TYR A 222 -20.97 -0.40 -10.97
C TYR A 222 -19.83 -1.26 -10.36
N TRP A 223 -18.71 -0.64 -9.99
CA TRP A 223 -17.59 -1.35 -9.40
C TRP A 223 -17.93 -2.01 -8.05
N LEU A 224 -18.77 -1.37 -7.25
CA LEU A 224 -19.18 -1.93 -5.96
C LEU A 224 -20.19 -3.06 -6.09
N GLN A 225 -21.18 -2.94 -6.98
CA GLN A 225 -22.31 -3.88 -7.07
C GLN A 225 -22.07 -5.00 -8.07
N GLU A 226 -21.58 -4.67 -9.28
CA GLU A 226 -21.48 -5.63 -10.38
C GLU A 226 -20.11 -6.33 -10.37
N VAL A 227 -19.06 -5.65 -9.89
CA VAL A 227 -17.69 -6.19 -9.83
C VAL A 227 -17.38 -6.73 -8.44
N GLY A 228 -17.88 -6.09 -7.38
CA GLY A 228 -17.77 -6.59 -6.01
C GLY A 228 -16.53 -6.12 -5.25
N VAL A 229 -15.90 -5.01 -5.64
CA VAL A 229 -14.78 -4.45 -4.90
C VAL A 229 -15.21 -3.88 -3.54
N ASP A 230 -14.28 -3.74 -2.61
CA ASP A 230 -14.57 -3.28 -1.25
C ASP A 230 -14.49 -1.76 -1.10
N GLY A 231 -13.90 -1.07 -2.07
CA GLY A 231 -13.76 0.37 -2.03
C GLY A 231 -12.84 0.92 -3.09
N PHE A 232 -12.45 2.18 -2.90
CA PHE A 232 -11.65 2.92 -3.87
C PHE A 232 -10.50 3.68 -3.21
N ARG A 233 -9.36 3.70 -3.89
CA ARG A 233 -8.39 4.78 -3.76
C ARG A 233 -8.83 5.87 -4.74
N LEU A 234 -8.97 7.09 -4.24
CA LEU A 234 -9.48 8.22 -4.99
C LEU A 234 -8.31 9.11 -5.40
N ASP A 235 -7.98 9.00 -6.68
CA ASP A 235 -6.89 9.72 -7.31
C ASP A 235 -7.12 11.23 -7.27
N ALA A 236 -6.04 11.98 -7.07
CA ALA A 236 -6.04 13.44 -7.14
C ALA A 236 -7.23 14.11 -6.40
N ALA A 237 -7.60 13.59 -5.23
CA ALA A 237 -8.82 13.99 -4.51
C ALA A 237 -8.89 15.50 -4.19
N ARG A 238 -7.75 16.18 -4.19
CA ARG A 238 -7.66 17.62 -4.00
C ARG A 238 -8.06 18.43 -5.24
N HIS A 239 -8.02 17.84 -6.44
CA HIS A 239 -8.07 18.53 -7.72
C HIS A 239 -9.39 18.38 -8.49
N ILE A 240 -10.44 17.80 -7.86
CA ILE A 240 -11.81 17.74 -8.43
C ILE A 240 -12.35 19.14 -8.76
N PHE A 241 -12.03 20.11 -7.91
CA PHE A 241 -12.20 21.55 -8.17
C PHE A 241 -10.86 22.25 -8.00
N PRO A 242 -10.67 23.43 -8.65
CA PRO A 242 -9.42 24.19 -8.52
C PRO A 242 -9.07 24.55 -7.06
N ASP A 243 -7.79 24.78 -6.80
CA ASP A 243 -7.24 25.07 -5.46
C ASP A 243 -7.89 26.26 -4.73
N ASN A 244 -8.51 27.19 -5.45
CA ASN A 244 -9.26 28.30 -4.86
C ASN A 244 -10.72 27.95 -4.47
N ARG A 245 -11.13 26.66 -4.65
CA ARG A 245 -12.46 26.13 -4.31
C ARG A 245 -12.36 24.89 -3.42
N PRO A 246 -11.60 24.90 -2.30
CA PRO A 246 -11.40 23.71 -1.48
C PRO A 246 -12.69 23.19 -0.83
N GLU A 247 -13.63 24.07 -0.49
CA GLU A 247 -14.92 23.68 0.10
C GLU A 247 -15.76 22.86 -0.88
N ASP A 248 -15.70 23.14 -2.19
CA ASP A 248 -16.41 22.37 -3.21
C ASP A 248 -15.82 20.95 -3.33
N ASN A 249 -14.48 20.80 -3.22
CA ASN A 249 -13.84 19.50 -3.09
C ASN A 249 -14.37 18.73 -1.86
N HIS A 250 -14.38 19.37 -0.70
CA HIS A 250 -14.86 18.73 0.54
C HIS A 250 -16.32 18.31 0.45
N GLN A 251 -17.17 19.13 -0.16
CA GLN A 251 -18.60 18.82 -0.35
C GLN A 251 -18.80 17.68 -1.34
N PHE A 252 -18.09 17.69 -2.48
CA PHE A 252 -18.19 16.62 -3.46
C PHE A 252 -17.86 15.25 -2.86
N TRP A 253 -16.81 15.14 -2.07
CA TRP A 253 -16.45 13.87 -1.44
C TRP A 253 -17.48 13.39 -0.40
N GLN A 254 -18.17 14.32 0.27
CA GLN A 254 -19.29 13.96 1.15
C GLN A 254 -20.48 13.41 0.33
N GLU A 255 -20.80 14.05 -0.81
CA GLU A 255 -21.83 13.59 -1.74
C GLU A 255 -21.47 12.21 -2.32
N PHE A 256 -20.24 12.05 -2.81
CA PHE A 256 -19.75 10.77 -3.36
C PHE A 256 -19.84 9.64 -2.33
N LYS A 257 -19.34 9.86 -1.11
CA LYS A 257 -19.45 8.89 -0.02
C LYS A 257 -20.91 8.49 0.23
N ALA A 258 -21.81 9.47 0.35
CA ALA A 258 -23.22 9.20 0.60
C ALA A 258 -23.87 8.38 -0.53
N GLU A 259 -23.48 8.63 -1.80
CA GLU A 259 -23.95 7.84 -2.94
C GLU A 259 -23.42 6.41 -2.93
N MET A 260 -22.15 6.21 -2.58
CA MET A 260 -21.55 4.87 -2.48
C MET A 260 -22.14 4.08 -1.31
N GLN A 261 -22.38 4.72 -0.18
CA GLN A 261 -22.98 4.08 1.00
C GLN A 261 -24.42 3.59 0.79
N LYS A 262 -25.15 4.12 -0.21
CA LYS A 262 -26.48 3.59 -0.58
C LYS A 262 -26.42 2.15 -1.09
N VAL A 263 -25.30 1.75 -1.70
CA VAL A 263 -25.11 0.43 -2.30
C VAL A 263 -24.18 -0.47 -1.49
N LYS A 264 -23.21 0.10 -0.78
CA LYS A 264 -22.27 -0.59 0.11
C LYS A 264 -22.05 0.26 1.38
N PRO A 265 -22.83 0.04 2.45
CA PRO A 265 -22.76 0.85 3.67
C PRO A 265 -21.38 0.91 4.31
N ASP A 266 -20.58 -0.14 4.15
CA ASP A 266 -19.22 -0.30 4.66
C ASP A 266 -18.14 0.00 3.60
N VAL A 267 -18.47 0.74 2.53
CA VAL A 267 -17.52 1.09 1.47
C VAL A 267 -16.29 1.77 2.04
N TYR A 268 -15.11 1.30 1.63
CA TYR A 268 -13.84 1.91 1.99
C TYR A 268 -13.41 2.95 0.94
N LEU A 269 -13.14 4.16 1.39
CA LEU A 269 -12.69 5.26 0.54
C LEU A 269 -11.40 5.83 1.12
N VAL A 270 -10.31 5.72 0.39
CA VAL A 270 -9.03 6.34 0.75
C VAL A 270 -8.66 7.38 -0.30
N GLY A 271 -8.49 8.62 0.14
CA GLY A 271 -8.19 9.74 -0.76
C GLY A 271 -6.71 10.09 -0.79
N GLU A 272 -6.26 10.50 -1.96
CA GLU A 272 -4.94 11.08 -2.14
C GLU A 272 -5.01 12.60 -2.06
N VAL A 273 -4.38 13.15 -1.01
CA VAL A 273 -4.22 14.59 -0.79
C VAL A 273 -2.77 14.86 -0.41
N TRP A 274 -1.97 15.30 -1.37
CA TRP A 274 -0.55 15.64 -1.17
C TRP A 274 -0.42 16.99 -0.45
N ALA A 275 -0.43 16.95 0.87
CA ALA A 275 -0.34 18.15 1.69
C ALA A 275 0.04 17.83 3.14
N GLU A 276 0.28 18.86 3.93
CA GLU A 276 0.42 18.78 5.37
C GLU A 276 -0.95 18.59 6.06
N ALA A 277 -0.92 18.15 7.30
CA ALA A 277 -2.10 17.69 8.06
C ALA A 277 -3.26 18.70 8.09
N GLU A 278 -2.97 19.99 8.17
CA GLU A 278 -3.98 21.04 8.21
C GLU A 278 -4.82 21.13 6.92
N THR A 279 -4.19 20.89 5.78
CA THR A 279 -4.87 20.86 4.46
C THR A 279 -5.59 19.52 4.25
N VAL A 280 -5.03 18.41 4.74
CA VAL A 280 -5.63 17.06 4.64
C VAL A 280 -6.87 16.92 5.52
N ALA A 281 -6.85 17.44 6.73
CA ALA A 281 -7.87 17.22 7.74
C ALA A 281 -9.33 17.49 7.29
N PRO A 282 -9.66 18.59 6.57
CA PRO A 282 -11.03 18.85 6.14
C PRO A 282 -11.62 17.77 5.23
N TYR A 283 -10.81 17.04 4.47
CA TYR A 283 -11.26 15.98 3.58
C TYR A 283 -11.81 14.76 4.34
N PHE A 284 -11.43 14.54 5.60
CA PHE A 284 -11.99 13.46 6.43
C PHE A 284 -13.50 13.55 6.68
N LYS A 285 -14.15 14.65 6.34
CA LYS A 285 -15.63 14.76 6.37
C LYS A 285 -16.28 13.87 5.30
N GLY A 286 -15.65 13.80 4.13
CA GLY A 286 -16.12 13.01 2.99
C GLY A 286 -15.36 11.68 2.79
N LEU A 287 -14.08 11.64 3.12
CA LEU A 287 -13.21 10.49 2.92
C LEU A 287 -12.81 9.90 4.28
N PRO A 288 -13.24 8.68 4.63
CA PRO A 288 -12.92 8.10 5.94
C PRO A 288 -11.44 7.83 6.12
N ALA A 289 -10.68 7.61 5.03
CA ALA A 289 -9.24 7.39 5.05
C ALA A 289 -8.51 8.38 4.13
N LEU A 290 -7.32 8.81 4.54
CA LEU A 290 -6.44 9.68 3.74
C LEU A 290 -4.98 9.26 3.95
N PHE A 291 -4.18 9.33 2.87
CA PHE A 291 -2.74 9.06 2.97
C PHE A 291 -2.02 10.14 3.77
N ASN A 292 -1.11 9.69 4.64
CA ASN A 292 -0.32 10.56 5.50
C ASN A 292 1.09 10.77 4.91
N PHE A 293 1.19 11.61 3.90
CA PHE A 293 2.47 11.96 3.28
C PHE A 293 3.40 12.72 4.24
N GLU A 294 2.84 13.59 5.09
CA GLU A 294 3.65 14.35 6.06
C GLU A 294 4.43 13.40 6.99
N MET A 295 3.79 12.33 7.49
CA MET A 295 4.48 11.36 8.35
C MET A 295 5.52 10.55 7.60
N SER A 296 5.28 10.19 6.33
CA SER A 296 6.26 9.54 5.45
C SER A 296 7.55 10.39 5.34
N TRP A 297 7.41 11.68 5.04
CA TRP A 297 8.56 12.60 4.95
C TRP A 297 9.31 12.73 6.26
N LYS A 298 8.61 12.74 7.41
CA LYS A 298 9.24 12.81 8.74
C LYS A 298 10.00 11.53 9.08
N ILE A 299 9.44 10.36 8.78
CA ILE A 299 10.13 9.06 8.98
C ILE A 299 11.41 9.02 8.14
N LEU A 300 11.32 9.37 6.87
CA LEU A 300 12.48 9.38 5.98
C LEU A 300 13.58 10.35 6.45
N ALA A 301 13.21 11.57 6.84
CA ALA A 301 14.16 12.54 7.37
C ALA A 301 14.83 12.05 8.66
N ALA A 302 14.06 11.46 9.57
CA ALA A 302 14.56 10.91 10.82
C ALA A 302 15.57 9.78 10.60
N LEU A 303 15.29 8.87 9.67
CA LEU A 303 16.19 7.77 9.30
C LEU A 303 17.49 8.25 8.62
N LYS A 304 17.39 9.28 7.77
CA LYS A 304 18.57 9.90 7.15
C LYS A 304 19.48 10.55 8.19
N GLN A 305 18.89 11.20 9.19
CA GLN A 305 19.60 11.92 10.26
C GLN A 305 20.00 11.04 11.45
N GLY A 306 19.41 9.86 11.62
CA GLY A 306 19.60 9.01 12.79
C GLY A 306 18.96 9.60 14.08
N THR A 307 17.85 10.35 13.94
CA THR A 307 17.15 11.03 15.06
C THR A 307 15.68 10.61 15.10
N GLY A 308 15.19 10.14 16.25
CA GLY A 308 13.84 9.58 16.38
C GLY A 308 12.96 10.20 17.46
N ASP A 309 13.52 11.05 18.32
CA ASP A 309 12.87 11.59 19.52
C ASP A 309 11.60 12.41 19.24
N SER A 310 11.48 13.01 18.07
CA SER A 310 10.33 13.83 17.66
C SER A 310 9.24 13.08 16.90
N LEU A 311 9.50 11.85 16.41
CA LEU A 311 8.57 11.15 15.52
C LEU A 311 7.19 10.90 16.15
N ALA A 312 7.16 10.32 17.34
CA ALA A 312 5.89 10.04 18.03
C ALA A 312 5.16 11.33 18.42
N ILE A 313 5.89 12.39 18.80
CA ILE A 313 5.32 13.71 19.11
C ILE A 313 4.67 14.30 17.85
N HIS A 314 5.35 14.24 16.73
CA HIS A 314 4.85 14.76 15.45
C HIS A 314 3.63 13.97 14.97
N HIS A 315 3.68 12.66 15.04
CA HIS A 315 2.55 11.81 14.67
C HIS A 315 1.33 12.06 15.56
N ASN A 316 1.53 12.20 16.87
CA ASN A 316 0.44 12.53 17.80
C ASN A 316 -0.20 13.91 17.45
N ARG A 317 0.62 14.91 17.08
CA ARG A 317 0.11 16.21 16.59
C ARG A 317 -0.79 16.03 15.35
N ILE A 318 -0.31 15.33 14.31
CA ILE A 318 -1.07 15.06 13.09
C ILE A 318 -2.40 14.38 13.44
N ARG A 319 -2.37 13.32 14.22
CA ARG A 319 -3.57 12.58 14.62
C ARG A 319 -4.58 13.43 15.39
N ASN A 320 -4.12 14.34 16.23
CA ASN A 320 -5.01 15.28 16.94
C ASN A 320 -5.70 16.26 15.97
N ILE A 321 -5.01 16.71 14.92
CA ILE A 321 -5.60 17.54 13.85
C ILE A 321 -6.67 16.74 13.10
N TYR A 322 -6.37 15.51 12.69
CA TYR A 322 -7.31 14.62 12.00
C TYR A 322 -8.54 14.31 12.86
N LYS A 323 -8.32 13.97 14.13
CA LYS A 323 -9.37 13.66 15.10
C LYS A 323 -10.33 14.82 15.33
N ALA A 324 -9.85 16.05 15.28
CA ALA A 324 -10.68 17.25 15.39
C ALA A 324 -11.62 17.43 14.18
N SER A 325 -11.23 16.93 13.01
CA SER A 325 -12.07 16.95 11.79
C SER A 325 -13.03 15.77 11.73
N ASN A 326 -12.57 14.57 12.07
CA ASN A 326 -13.36 13.34 12.14
C ASN A 326 -12.79 12.41 13.21
N PRO A 327 -13.52 12.12 14.33
CA PRO A 327 -13.03 11.25 15.40
C PRO A 327 -12.75 9.81 14.92
N ASP A 328 -13.44 9.35 13.87
CA ASP A 328 -13.33 7.99 13.31
C ASP A 328 -12.37 7.90 12.12
N PHE A 329 -11.50 8.92 11.93
CA PHE A 329 -10.55 8.97 10.84
C PHE A 329 -9.66 7.73 10.76
N ILE A 330 -9.29 7.35 9.53
CA ILE A 330 -8.31 6.32 9.25
C ILE A 330 -7.07 6.98 8.67
N ASP A 331 -5.98 6.92 9.42
CA ASP A 331 -4.68 7.43 9.03
C ASP A 331 -3.98 6.38 8.16
N ALA A 332 -4.05 6.53 6.83
CA ALA A 332 -3.40 5.61 5.88
C ALA A 332 -1.91 5.96 5.78
N THR A 333 -1.08 5.24 6.53
CA THR A 333 0.36 5.50 6.61
C THR A 333 1.13 4.76 5.53
N ILE A 334 2.09 5.44 4.90
CA ILE A 334 2.96 4.91 3.85
C ILE A 334 4.41 5.28 4.10
N LEU A 335 5.35 4.57 3.48
CA LEU A 335 6.74 5.01 3.34
C LEU A 335 7.00 5.60 1.96
N SER A 336 6.49 4.95 0.92
CA SER A 336 6.49 5.41 -0.47
C SER A 336 5.29 4.81 -1.22
N ASN A 337 5.08 5.24 -2.45
CA ASN A 337 4.08 4.72 -3.37
C ASN A 337 4.61 4.77 -4.82
N HIS A 338 3.74 4.51 -5.78
CA HIS A 338 4.06 4.50 -7.22
C HIS A 338 4.46 5.87 -7.81
N ASP A 339 4.34 6.97 -7.05
CA ASP A 339 4.70 8.34 -7.47
C ASP A 339 5.90 8.89 -6.71
N GLN A 340 6.49 8.10 -5.80
CA GLN A 340 7.64 8.49 -4.99
C GLN A 340 8.84 7.58 -5.25
N ASN A 341 10.05 8.10 -5.09
CA ASN A 341 11.24 7.27 -5.07
C ASN A 341 11.09 6.15 -4.04
N ARG A 342 11.51 4.95 -4.38
CA ARG A 342 11.43 3.81 -3.46
C ARG A 342 12.26 4.05 -2.21
N ILE A 343 11.73 3.66 -1.05
CA ILE A 343 12.35 3.90 0.26
C ILE A 343 13.80 3.38 0.33
N MET A 344 14.09 2.22 -0.28
CA MET A 344 15.45 1.67 -0.29
C MET A 344 16.43 2.59 -1.06
N SER A 345 15.99 3.23 -2.15
CA SER A 345 16.80 4.22 -2.88
C SER A 345 17.01 5.49 -2.05
N GLU A 346 15.95 5.99 -1.41
CA GLU A 346 16.02 7.17 -0.54
C GLU A 346 16.94 6.97 0.67
N LEU A 347 17.09 5.74 1.12
CA LEU A 347 18.00 5.34 2.20
C LEU A 347 19.39 4.89 1.67
N SER A 348 19.70 5.17 0.40
CA SER A 348 21.00 4.85 -0.22
C SER A 348 21.37 3.36 -0.17
N GLY A 349 20.38 2.47 -0.17
CA GLY A 349 20.55 1.04 -0.11
C GLY A 349 20.93 0.49 1.28
N ASP A 350 20.81 1.29 2.35
CA ASP A 350 21.12 0.87 3.72
C ASP A 350 20.02 -0.06 4.27
N LEU A 351 20.31 -1.35 4.32
CA LEU A 351 19.39 -2.38 4.79
C LEU A 351 18.96 -2.19 6.26
N ASN A 352 19.83 -1.68 7.12
CA ASN A 352 19.49 -1.45 8.52
C ASN A 352 18.47 -0.32 8.66
N LYS A 353 18.65 0.76 7.89
CA LYS A 353 17.68 1.85 7.83
C LYS A 353 16.36 1.42 7.20
N ALA A 354 16.38 0.56 6.15
CA ALA A 354 15.18 0.00 5.55
C ALA A 354 14.40 -0.89 6.55
N LYS A 355 15.09 -1.74 7.30
CA LYS A 355 14.48 -2.52 8.39
C LYS A 355 13.88 -1.63 9.47
N MET A 356 14.55 -0.52 9.82
CA MET A 356 14.03 0.43 10.79
C MET A 356 12.82 1.20 10.24
N ALA A 357 12.79 1.52 8.93
CA ALA A 357 11.62 2.12 8.28
C ALA A 357 10.38 1.22 8.40
N ALA A 358 10.53 -0.07 8.08
CA ALA A 358 9.48 -1.07 8.25
C ALA A 358 9.00 -1.16 9.72
N ALA A 359 9.95 -1.19 10.67
CA ALA A 359 9.64 -1.25 12.10
C ALA A 359 8.83 -0.02 12.56
N LEU A 360 9.19 1.18 12.11
CA LEU A 360 8.45 2.41 12.42
C LEU A 360 7.05 2.39 11.80
N LEU A 361 6.92 2.09 10.51
CA LEU A 361 5.63 2.03 9.82
C LEU A 361 4.66 1.08 10.52
N LEU A 362 5.14 -0.10 10.91
CA LEU A 362 4.30 -1.18 11.44
C LEU A 362 4.05 -1.10 12.95
N THR A 363 4.77 -0.24 13.69
CA THR A 363 4.55 -0.04 15.14
C THR A 363 3.90 1.30 15.49
N LEU A 364 4.06 2.33 14.68
CA LEU A 364 3.32 3.58 14.79
C LEU A 364 1.82 3.37 14.52
N PRO A 365 0.92 4.26 15.00
CA PRO A 365 -0.50 4.15 14.68
C PRO A 365 -0.78 4.41 13.19
N GLY A 366 -1.96 3.98 12.75
CA GLY A 366 -2.43 4.14 11.38
C GLY A 366 -2.81 2.80 10.73
N SER A 367 -3.18 2.82 9.47
CA SER A 367 -3.39 1.67 8.60
C SER A 367 -2.25 1.62 7.59
N PRO A 368 -1.25 0.76 7.76
CA PRO A 368 -0.05 0.77 6.94
C PRO A 368 -0.33 0.30 5.52
N TYR A 369 0.24 0.99 4.54
CA TYR A 369 0.30 0.59 3.15
C TYR A 369 1.74 0.27 2.75
N LEU A 370 1.94 -0.84 2.08
CA LEU A 370 3.22 -1.27 1.52
C LEU A 370 3.15 -1.17 0.00
N TYR A 371 4.10 -0.52 -0.61
CA TYR A 371 4.26 -0.51 -2.06
C TYR A 371 4.93 -1.81 -2.52
N TYR A 372 4.41 -2.50 -3.55
CA TYR A 372 4.93 -3.80 -4.00
C TYR A 372 6.45 -3.80 -4.14
N GLY A 373 7.10 -4.85 -3.64
CA GLY A 373 8.55 -4.99 -3.65
C GLY A 373 9.30 -4.16 -2.60
N GLU A 374 8.60 -3.35 -1.78
CA GLU A 374 9.20 -2.66 -0.64
C GLU A 374 9.76 -3.67 0.37
N GLU A 375 9.04 -4.76 0.58
CA GLU A 375 9.39 -5.84 1.50
C GLU A 375 10.62 -6.65 1.07
N ILE A 376 11.00 -6.58 -0.19
CA ILE A 376 12.26 -7.19 -0.68
C ILE A 376 13.37 -6.17 -0.94
N GLY A 377 13.09 -4.89 -0.68
CA GLY A 377 14.05 -3.80 -0.85
C GLY A 377 14.28 -3.40 -2.30
N MET A 378 13.26 -3.47 -3.14
CA MET A 378 13.34 -2.93 -4.49
C MET A 378 13.77 -1.47 -4.48
N LYS A 379 14.58 -1.11 -5.46
CA LYS A 379 15.10 0.24 -5.66
C LYS A 379 14.41 0.90 -6.85
N GLY A 380 14.47 2.20 -6.90
CA GLY A 380 13.96 3.00 -8.01
C GLY A 380 13.93 4.47 -7.65
N THR A 381 14.26 5.30 -8.60
CA THR A 381 14.12 6.76 -8.55
C THR A 381 13.45 7.23 -9.83
N LYS A 382 12.78 8.36 -9.76
CA LYS A 382 12.15 8.96 -10.94
C LYS A 382 13.11 9.01 -12.15
N PRO A 383 12.63 8.92 -13.40
CA PRO A 383 11.21 8.98 -13.80
C PRO A 383 10.41 7.74 -13.39
N ASP A 384 9.08 7.85 -13.45
CA ASP A 384 8.11 6.93 -12.85
C ASP A 384 8.26 5.47 -13.28
N GLU A 385 8.65 5.21 -14.52
CA GLU A 385 8.88 3.86 -15.01
C GLU A 385 9.91 3.11 -14.15
N HIS A 386 10.93 3.81 -13.62
CA HIS A 386 11.99 3.21 -12.82
C HIS A 386 11.63 3.01 -11.34
N ILE A 387 10.59 3.66 -10.85
CA ILE A 387 10.03 3.33 -9.54
C ILE A 387 8.98 2.22 -9.62
N ARG A 388 8.56 1.85 -10.84
CA ARG A 388 7.54 0.85 -11.15
C ARG A 388 8.10 -0.39 -11.85
N GLU A 389 9.39 -0.67 -11.71
CA GLU A 389 10.07 -1.82 -12.31
C GLU A 389 9.47 -3.17 -11.88
N PRO A 390 9.63 -4.24 -12.70
CA PRO A 390 9.09 -5.57 -12.42
C PRO A 390 9.55 -6.16 -11.09
N LEU A 391 8.63 -6.81 -10.38
CA LEU A 391 8.91 -7.53 -9.15
C LEU A 391 9.74 -8.79 -9.43
N LEU A 392 10.70 -9.07 -8.54
CA LEU A 392 11.61 -10.22 -8.63
C LEU A 392 11.06 -11.36 -7.79
N TRP A 393 10.41 -12.36 -8.41
CA TRP A 393 9.86 -13.50 -7.69
C TRP A 393 10.91 -14.58 -7.46
N GLU A 394 11.61 -14.99 -8.51
CA GLU A 394 12.61 -16.04 -8.54
C GLU A 394 13.92 -15.53 -9.18
N ALA A 395 14.97 -16.34 -9.20
CA ALA A 395 16.13 -16.07 -10.03
C ALA A 395 15.72 -16.01 -11.51
N LYS A 396 16.35 -15.11 -12.30
CA LYS A 396 15.94 -14.73 -13.65
C LYS A 396 15.58 -15.90 -14.56
N ASP A 397 16.40 -16.95 -14.53
CA ASP A 397 16.21 -18.14 -15.39
C ASP A 397 15.09 -19.08 -14.90
N GLN A 398 14.50 -18.81 -13.74
CA GLN A 398 13.46 -19.62 -13.09
C GLN A 398 12.18 -18.82 -12.83
N ASP A 399 12.19 -17.51 -13.13
CA ASP A 399 11.09 -16.60 -12.82
C ASP A 399 10.05 -16.59 -13.95
N GLU A 400 9.11 -17.52 -13.86
CA GLU A 400 7.98 -17.63 -14.78
C GLU A 400 6.96 -16.47 -14.65
N CYS A 401 7.12 -15.61 -13.64
CA CYS A 401 6.28 -14.44 -13.38
C CYS A 401 6.93 -13.12 -13.80
N ARG A 402 8.14 -13.16 -14.37
CA ARG A 402 8.92 -11.96 -14.65
C ARG A 402 8.30 -11.14 -15.77
N ALA A 403 7.66 -10.03 -15.43
CA ALA A 403 7.30 -9.03 -16.43
C ALA A 403 8.56 -8.39 -17.08
N SER A 404 8.45 -7.99 -18.34
CA SER A 404 9.57 -7.47 -19.12
C SER A 404 9.20 -6.25 -19.99
N TRP A 405 8.11 -5.56 -19.63
CA TRP A 405 7.64 -4.36 -20.35
C TRP A 405 8.65 -3.20 -20.32
N ILE A 406 9.59 -3.24 -19.37
CA ILE A 406 10.72 -2.31 -19.26
C ILE A 406 11.97 -3.08 -18.86
N GLU A 407 13.13 -2.67 -19.39
CA GLU A 407 14.42 -3.17 -18.89
C GLU A 407 14.72 -2.54 -17.53
N PRO A 408 14.83 -3.33 -16.44
CA PRO A 408 15.03 -2.81 -15.10
C PRO A 408 16.43 -2.18 -14.95
N LYS A 409 16.47 -1.00 -14.35
CA LYS A 409 17.71 -0.24 -14.09
C LYS A 409 18.18 -0.36 -12.65
N PHE A 410 17.26 -0.43 -11.71
CA PHE A 410 17.54 -0.41 -10.28
C PHE A 410 17.24 -1.74 -9.59
N SER A 411 16.15 -2.38 -9.96
CA SER A 411 15.68 -3.64 -9.36
C SER A 411 16.19 -4.83 -10.18
N ILE A 412 17.50 -5.01 -10.17
CA ILE A 412 18.22 -6.12 -10.81
C ILE A 412 18.75 -7.08 -9.74
N GLU A 413 18.96 -8.35 -10.08
CA GLU A 413 19.36 -9.40 -9.12
C GLU A 413 20.67 -9.11 -8.38
N GLN A 414 21.59 -8.35 -9.00
CA GLN A 414 22.83 -7.91 -8.36
C GLN A 414 22.60 -6.88 -7.24
N ALA A 415 21.45 -6.24 -7.22
CA ALA A 415 21.09 -5.18 -6.28
C ALA A 415 19.97 -5.55 -5.32
N VAL A 416 19.06 -6.48 -5.72
CA VAL A 416 17.88 -6.89 -4.97
C VAL A 416 17.71 -8.41 -5.08
N SER A 417 17.72 -9.09 -3.96
CA SER A 417 17.45 -10.55 -3.94
C SER A 417 15.97 -10.83 -4.16
N PRO A 418 15.62 -11.80 -5.03
CA PRO A 418 14.24 -12.19 -5.29
C PRO A 418 13.47 -12.65 -4.05
N VAL A 419 12.13 -12.64 -4.16
CA VAL A 419 11.21 -13.12 -3.10
C VAL A 419 11.58 -14.50 -2.59
N ALA A 420 11.79 -15.49 -3.48
CA ALA A 420 12.09 -16.87 -3.08
C ALA A 420 13.40 -16.99 -2.28
N VAL A 421 14.42 -16.25 -2.67
CA VAL A 421 15.71 -16.23 -1.96
C VAL A 421 15.55 -15.62 -0.58
N GLN A 422 14.82 -14.48 -0.49
CA GLN A 422 14.57 -13.82 0.79
C GLN A 422 13.65 -14.61 1.71
N ALA A 423 12.68 -15.34 1.17
CA ALA A 423 11.79 -16.20 1.95
C ALA A 423 12.57 -17.32 2.69
N ALA A 424 13.64 -17.83 2.10
CA ALA A 424 14.51 -18.85 2.70
C ALA A 424 15.47 -18.28 3.76
N ASP A 425 15.79 -16.98 3.74
CA ASP A 425 16.68 -16.32 4.71
C ASP A 425 15.87 -15.65 5.82
N LYS A 426 15.86 -16.25 7.01
CA LYS A 426 15.18 -15.71 8.20
C LYS A 426 15.61 -14.28 8.61
N ASN A 427 16.77 -13.82 8.17
CA ASN A 427 17.30 -12.49 8.45
C ASN A 427 17.06 -11.49 7.31
N SER A 428 16.40 -11.90 6.23
CA SER A 428 16.07 -11.07 5.08
C SER A 428 15.16 -9.89 5.47
N LEU A 429 15.05 -8.92 4.56
CA LEU A 429 14.10 -7.82 4.71
C LEU A 429 12.65 -8.33 4.63
N LEU A 430 12.35 -9.27 3.73
CA LEU A 430 11.03 -9.90 3.61
C LEU A 430 10.57 -10.53 4.93
N ASN A 431 11.42 -11.36 5.54
CA ASN A 431 11.08 -11.98 6.82
C ASN A 431 11.02 -10.97 7.97
N HIS A 432 11.76 -9.86 7.88
CA HIS A 432 11.62 -8.75 8.81
C HIS A 432 10.22 -8.10 8.69
N TYR A 433 9.75 -7.76 7.48
CA TYR A 433 8.37 -7.28 7.26
C TYR A 433 7.33 -8.27 7.78
N LYS A 434 7.43 -9.56 7.44
CA LYS A 434 6.52 -10.61 7.95
C LYS A 434 6.45 -10.63 9.47
N ASN A 435 7.59 -10.53 10.15
CA ASN A 435 7.63 -10.54 11.61
C ASN A 435 6.95 -9.32 12.23
N TYR A 436 7.14 -8.11 11.66
CA TYR A 436 6.49 -6.90 12.17
C TYR A 436 5.00 -6.83 11.82
N ILE A 437 4.59 -7.33 10.66
CA ILE A 437 3.16 -7.47 10.31
C ILE A 437 2.49 -8.44 11.29
N ARG A 438 3.10 -9.59 11.57
CA ARG A 438 2.59 -10.53 12.58
C ARG A 438 2.55 -9.95 13.98
N LEU A 439 3.59 -9.22 14.39
CA LEU A 439 3.62 -8.52 15.67
C LEU A 439 2.43 -7.57 15.79
N ARG A 440 2.21 -6.73 14.74
CA ARG A 440 1.10 -5.79 14.68
C ARG A 440 -0.26 -6.51 14.72
N ASN A 441 -0.47 -7.49 13.85
CA ASN A 441 -1.73 -8.22 13.74
C ASN A 441 -2.07 -9.03 15.00
N ASN A 442 -1.10 -9.35 15.86
CA ASN A 442 -1.30 -10.05 17.14
C ASN A 442 -1.39 -9.11 18.35
N SER A 443 -1.31 -7.79 18.17
CA SER A 443 -1.41 -6.80 19.23
C SER A 443 -2.49 -5.77 18.92
N LYS A 444 -3.56 -5.78 19.71
CA LYS A 444 -4.63 -4.77 19.60
C LYS A 444 -4.09 -3.36 19.89
N ALA A 445 -3.14 -3.24 20.81
CA ALA A 445 -2.49 -1.97 21.08
C ALA A 445 -1.75 -1.43 19.84
N LEU A 446 -1.03 -2.28 19.09
CA LEU A 446 -0.34 -1.85 17.87
C LEU A 446 -1.31 -1.59 16.71
N THR A 447 -2.41 -2.34 16.61
CA THR A 447 -3.40 -2.18 15.53
C THR A 447 -4.32 -0.98 15.76
N PHE A 448 -4.91 -0.86 16.95
CA PHE A 448 -5.98 0.10 17.25
C PHE A 448 -5.59 1.19 18.24
N GLY A 449 -4.47 1.01 18.96
CA GLY A 449 -4.11 1.88 20.08
C GLY A 449 -3.74 3.30 19.67
N GLU A 450 -3.98 4.23 20.57
CA GLU A 450 -3.45 5.60 20.49
C GLU A 450 -1.95 5.60 20.80
N VAL A 451 -1.27 6.70 20.46
CA VAL A 451 0.16 6.89 20.70
C VAL A 451 0.38 7.92 21.79
N GLU A 452 1.20 7.55 22.78
CA GLU A 452 1.71 8.46 23.80
C GLU A 452 3.24 8.56 23.65
N PRO A 453 3.78 9.72 23.26
CA PRO A 453 5.22 9.92 23.13
C PRO A 453 5.94 9.77 24.47
N VAL A 454 7.10 9.13 24.47
CA VAL A 454 7.96 8.98 25.66
C VAL A 454 9.27 9.72 25.45
N ASN A 455 9.55 10.72 26.28
CA ASN A 455 10.82 11.43 26.23
C ASN A 455 11.88 10.71 27.05
N LEU A 456 12.93 10.24 26.39
CA LEU A 456 14.07 9.54 27.02
C LEU A 456 15.35 10.41 27.07
N ASN A 457 15.26 11.71 26.69
CA ASN A 457 16.40 12.62 26.58
C ASN A 457 17.54 12.07 25.70
N ASN A 458 17.18 11.30 24.68
CA ASN A 458 18.13 10.77 23.70
C ASN A 458 17.57 10.94 22.28
N ARG A 459 18.21 11.79 21.49
CA ARG A 459 17.76 12.15 20.14
C ARG A 459 17.70 10.98 19.15
N ALA A 460 18.52 9.94 19.36
CA ALA A 460 18.56 8.79 18.46
C ALA A 460 17.36 7.85 18.67
N ILE A 461 16.64 7.98 19.78
CA ILE A 461 15.61 7.02 20.16
C ILE A 461 14.21 7.56 19.90
N SER A 462 13.44 6.82 19.09
CA SER A 462 11.99 6.97 19.05
C SER A 462 11.36 6.06 20.10
N ALA A 463 10.65 6.66 21.05
CA ALA A 463 9.99 5.94 22.14
C ALA A 463 8.55 6.39 22.29
N PHE A 464 7.64 5.42 22.44
CA PHE A 464 6.22 5.69 22.62
C PHE A 464 5.50 4.50 23.24
N VAL A 465 4.38 4.78 23.89
CA VAL A 465 3.43 3.78 24.37
C VAL A 465 2.25 3.72 23.41
N ARG A 466 1.79 2.50 23.11
CA ARG A 466 0.54 2.21 22.41
C ARG A 466 -0.43 1.54 23.38
N THR A 467 -1.66 2.02 23.46
CA THR A 467 -2.66 1.48 24.39
C THR A 467 -4.00 1.28 23.72
N HIS A 468 -4.60 0.10 23.93
CA HIS A 468 -5.97 -0.21 23.52
C HIS A 468 -6.62 -1.14 24.55
N GLY A 469 -7.69 -0.68 25.20
CA GLY A 469 -8.29 -1.42 26.32
C GLY A 469 -7.27 -1.70 27.42
N ASP A 470 -7.13 -2.96 27.80
CA ASP A 470 -6.19 -3.41 28.83
C ASP A 470 -4.78 -3.71 28.30
N GLU A 471 -4.57 -3.63 26.98
CA GLU A 471 -3.26 -3.87 26.38
C GLU A 471 -2.46 -2.57 26.27
N SER A 472 -1.26 -2.56 26.85
CA SER A 472 -0.30 -1.47 26.77
C SER A 472 1.07 -1.99 26.35
N VAL A 473 1.68 -1.36 25.35
CA VAL A 473 2.98 -1.75 24.76
C VAL A 473 3.90 -0.53 24.70
N LEU A 474 5.10 -0.66 25.26
CA LEU A 474 6.18 0.31 25.10
C LEU A 474 7.05 -0.09 23.90
N VAL A 475 7.19 0.81 22.95
CA VAL A 475 8.01 0.62 21.73
C VAL A 475 9.21 1.53 21.79
N LEU A 476 10.39 0.98 21.49
CA LEU A 476 11.68 1.67 21.54
C LEU A 476 12.46 1.35 20.27
N HIS A 477 12.81 2.36 19.49
CA HIS A 477 13.63 2.23 18.28
C HIS A 477 14.89 3.08 18.40
N ASN A 478 16.05 2.49 18.19
CA ASN A 478 17.30 3.22 18.02
C ASN A 478 17.58 3.44 16.53
N LEU A 479 17.46 4.67 16.07
CA LEU A 479 17.62 5.04 14.65
C LEU A 479 19.07 5.30 14.26
N SER A 480 20.01 5.23 15.21
CA SER A 480 21.41 5.56 14.96
C SER A 480 22.32 4.33 14.80
N GLY A 481 23.48 4.54 14.21
CA GLY A 481 24.56 3.55 14.12
C GLY A 481 25.35 3.34 15.42
N ALA A 482 24.94 3.94 16.55
CA ALA A 482 25.59 3.79 17.84
C ALA A 482 24.65 3.09 18.85
N ALA A 483 25.21 2.28 19.74
CA ALA A 483 24.44 1.66 20.81
C ALA A 483 24.04 2.68 21.88
N ALA A 484 22.88 2.47 22.50
CA ALA A 484 22.36 3.27 23.61
C ALA A 484 21.96 2.40 24.79
N SER A 485 22.18 2.92 26.00
CA SER A 485 21.71 2.30 27.26
C SER A 485 20.80 3.30 27.98
N ILE A 486 19.54 2.94 28.21
CA ILE A 486 18.49 3.86 28.65
C ILE A 486 17.77 3.29 29.87
N ALA A 487 17.52 4.13 30.88
CA ALA A 487 16.62 3.78 31.96
C ALA A 487 15.16 3.94 31.50
N ILE A 488 14.33 2.95 31.80
CA ILE A 488 12.87 3.09 31.62
C ILE A 488 12.36 4.06 32.70
N PRO A 489 11.57 5.08 32.35
CA PRO A 489 10.92 5.97 33.33
C PRO A 489 10.10 5.18 34.35
N ASP A 490 10.03 5.66 35.60
CA ASP A 490 9.40 4.95 36.71
C ASP A 490 7.94 4.54 36.43
N HIS A 491 7.17 5.41 35.79
CA HIS A 491 5.77 5.15 35.44
C HIS A 491 5.59 4.08 34.31
N LEU A 492 6.68 3.66 33.64
CA LEU A 492 6.68 2.64 32.59
C LEU A 492 7.39 1.34 33.00
N GLN A 493 7.84 1.23 34.25
CA GLN A 493 8.60 0.06 34.75
C GLN A 493 7.79 -1.24 34.73
N ASP A 494 6.46 -1.18 34.63
CA ASP A 494 5.59 -2.35 34.49
C ASP A 494 5.67 -3.00 33.09
N HIS A 495 6.21 -2.32 32.09
CA HIS A 495 6.45 -2.88 30.75
C HIS A 495 7.70 -3.74 30.77
N ARG A 496 7.54 -5.05 31.07
CA ARG A 496 8.66 -5.99 31.28
C ARG A 496 8.60 -7.23 30.39
N SER A 497 7.42 -7.60 29.91
CA SER A 497 7.25 -8.77 29.05
C SER A 497 7.68 -8.43 27.62
N MET A 498 8.75 -9.08 27.14
CA MET A 498 9.25 -8.86 25.80
C MET A 498 8.30 -9.49 24.77
N LEU A 499 7.69 -8.67 23.92
CA LEU A 499 6.90 -9.11 22.77
C LEU A 499 7.77 -9.30 21.54
N HIS A 500 8.73 -8.40 21.32
CA HIS A 500 9.57 -8.43 20.13
C HIS A 500 10.92 -7.75 20.41
N GLN A 501 11.96 -8.26 19.74
CA GLN A 501 13.26 -7.62 19.71
C GLN A 501 13.91 -7.79 18.34
N HIS A 502 14.70 -6.79 17.94
CA HIS A 502 15.52 -6.81 16.73
C HIS A 502 16.94 -6.34 17.07
N HIS A 503 17.94 -6.94 16.44
CA HIS A 503 19.39 -6.66 16.63
C HIS A 503 19.86 -6.77 18.09
N GLY A 504 19.31 -7.72 18.87
CA GLY A 504 19.78 -7.98 20.22
C GLY A 504 19.41 -6.93 21.27
N ALA A 505 18.38 -6.11 20.99
CA ALA A 505 17.81 -5.20 21.97
C ALA A 505 17.26 -5.99 23.16
N GLN A 506 17.50 -5.53 24.39
CA GLN A 506 17.09 -6.27 25.59
C GLN A 506 16.88 -5.36 26.80
N LEU A 507 16.06 -5.83 27.72
CA LEU A 507 15.93 -5.26 29.07
C LEU A 507 16.83 -6.06 30.03
N ALA A 508 17.84 -5.41 30.60
CA ALA A 508 18.79 -6.03 31.52
C ALA A 508 19.13 -5.08 32.68
N ASN A 509 19.10 -5.56 33.90
CA ASN A 509 19.44 -4.79 35.11
C ASN A 509 18.69 -3.45 35.22
N GLY A 510 17.39 -3.42 34.86
CA GLY A 510 16.55 -2.23 34.94
C GLY A 510 16.84 -1.18 33.86
N LYS A 511 17.71 -1.50 32.87
CA LYS A 511 18.01 -0.63 31.73
C LYS A 511 17.73 -1.35 30.41
N VAL A 512 17.28 -0.59 29.44
CA VAL A 512 17.16 -1.05 28.06
C VAL A 512 18.50 -0.86 27.36
N GLN A 513 19.02 -1.95 26.78
CA GLN A 513 20.19 -1.94 25.91
C GLN A 513 19.69 -1.97 24.46
N LEU A 514 20.00 -0.93 23.69
CA LEU A 514 19.60 -0.78 22.29
C LEU A 514 20.86 -0.69 21.42
N PRO A 515 21.31 -1.80 20.83
CA PRO A 515 22.34 -1.76 19.77
C PRO A 515 21.96 -0.82 18.63
N ALA A 516 22.90 -0.56 17.71
CA ALA A 516 22.64 0.21 16.51
C ALA A 516 21.45 -0.36 15.71
N TYR A 517 20.58 0.51 15.23
CA TYR A 517 19.40 0.14 14.41
C TYR A 517 18.56 -1.00 15.01
N SER A 518 18.29 -0.93 16.29
CA SER A 518 17.57 -1.96 17.02
C SER A 518 16.18 -1.51 17.48
N THR A 519 15.31 -2.51 17.72
CA THR A 519 13.97 -2.30 18.26
C THR A 519 13.74 -3.21 19.47
N LEU A 520 13.07 -2.68 20.49
CA LEU A 520 12.52 -3.44 21.60
C LEU A 520 11.05 -3.08 21.79
N VAL A 521 10.19 -4.08 21.90
CA VAL A 521 8.76 -3.94 22.19
C VAL A 521 8.45 -4.70 23.47
N LEU A 522 7.98 -3.98 24.47
CA LEU A 522 7.68 -4.50 25.81
C LEU A 522 6.19 -4.35 26.10
N LYS A 523 5.56 -5.39 26.63
CA LYS A 523 4.19 -5.39 27.13
C LYS A 523 4.18 -5.17 28.66
N LYS A 524 3.15 -4.45 29.10
CA LYS A 524 2.83 -4.30 30.52
C LYS A 524 2.40 -5.63 31.13
#